data_02d617265d4caa515d5930f11e2a4742
#
_entry.id   02d617265d4caa515d5930f11e2a4742
#
_cell.length_a   1.000
_cell.length_b   1.000
_cell.length_c   1.000
_cell.angle_alpha   90.00
_cell.angle_beta   90.00
_cell.angle_gamma   90.00
#
_symmetry.space_group_name_H-M   'P 1'
#
loop_
_entity.id
_entity.type
_entity.pdbx_description
1 polymer ?
#
loop_
_entity_poly.entity_id
_entity_poly.type
_entity_poly.pdbx_seq_one_letter_code
_entity_poly.pdbx_strand_id
1 'polypeptide(L)'
;MLGWDNSIGYLFHDVARFRSVVYDYFMQPHGLTRAQWRVLGALLSKDGLSQRELCDRIEIGAVTLSGLIDRLEAHGWVERREDLDDRRVKRVWRTERVKEIQDIMECRSNGLNKMALKGLSPKQIQQLVNMLELVKSNLVSAVEEIQENKNGPPQRS
;
A
#
# COMPACT_ATOMS: atom_id res chain seq x y z
N MET A 1 13.12 -21.50 -21.89
CA MET A 1 13.16 -21.72 -20.43
C MET A 1 13.86 -20.51 -19.81
N LEU A 2 13.14 -19.66 -19.09
CA LEU A 2 13.74 -18.59 -18.29
C LEU A 2 14.38 -19.28 -17.08
N GLY A 3 15.72 -19.18 -16.96
CA GLY A 3 16.43 -19.72 -15.81
C GLY A 3 15.95 -19.06 -14.51
N TRP A 4 15.96 -19.77 -13.41
CA TRP A 4 15.54 -19.28 -12.08
C TRP A 4 16.29 -18.03 -11.64
N ASP A 5 17.51 -17.75 -12.17
CA ASP A 5 18.36 -16.61 -11.85
C ASP A 5 17.86 -15.26 -12.45
N ASN A 6 16.94 -15.33 -13.40
CA ASN A 6 16.20 -14.17 -13.92
C ASN A 6 14.72 -14.26 -13.61
N SER A 7 14.40 -14.75 -12.41
CA SER A 7 13.01 -15.01 -12.07
C SER A 7 12.23 -13.72 -12.00
N ILE A 8 11.04 -13.73 -12.55
CA ILE A 8 10.06 -12.64 -12.49
C ILE A 8 9.82 -12.17 -11.06
N GLY A 9 10.00 -13.05 -10.07
CA GLY A 9 9.90 -12.74 -8.64
C GLY A 9 10.94 -11.70 -8.19
N TYR A 10 12.20 -11.82 -8.61
CA TYR A 10 13.22 -10.82 -8.33
C TYR A 10 12.90 -9.47 -9.00
N LEU A 11 12.38 -9.50 -10.23
CA LEU A 11 11.97 -8.27 -10.93
C LEU A 11 10.83 -7.56 -10.19
N PHE A 12 9.83 -8.28 -9.71
CA PHE A 12 8.75 -7.70 -8.90
C PHE A 12 9.29 -7.04 -7.63
N HIS A 13 10.19 -7.74 -6.93
CA HIS A 13 10.81 -7.22 -5.72
C HIS A 13 11.64 -5.95 -6.01
N ASP A 14 12.50 -5.99 -7.01
CA ASP A 14 13.36 -4.88 -7.37
C ASP A 14 12.58 -3.67 -7.86
N VAL A 15 11.57 -3.86 -8.71
CA VAL A 15 10.69 -2.78 -9.16
C VAL A 15 9.98 -2.13 -7.97
N ALA A 16 9.41 -2.91 -7.06
CA ALA A 16 8.76 -2.39 -5.85
C ALA A 16 9.76 -1.63 -4.96
N ARG A 17 10.95 -2.17 -4.75
CA ARG A 17 12.02 -1.57 -3.94
C ARG A 17 12.49 -0.25 -4.54
N PHE A 18 12.84 -0.22 -5.82
CA PHE A 18 13.34 1.00 -6.47
C PHE A 18 12.26 2.08 -6.57
N ARG A 19 11.00 1.71 -6.88
CA ARG A 19 9.88 2.65 -6.82
C ARG A 19 9.78 3.32 -5.45
N SER A 20 9.91 2.54 -4.39
CA SER A 20 9.86 3.04 -3.03
C SER A 20 11.00 4.02 -2.73
N VAL A 21 12.23 3.71 -3.13
CA VAL A 21 13.40 4.58 -2.94
C VAL A 21 13.20 5.94 -3.63
N VAL A 22 12.74 5.95 -4.87
CA VAL A 22 12.49 7.19 -5.62
C VAL A 22 11.35 8.00 -5.00
N TYR A 23 10.28 7.33 -4.56
CA TYR A 23 9.16 8.01 -3.92
C TYR A 23 9.56 8.61 -2.56
N ASP A 24 10.36 7.91 -1.76
CA ASP A 24 10.90 8.42 -0.50
C ASP A 24 11.70 9.70 -0.70
N TYR A 25 12.55 9.72 -1.73
CA TYR A 25 13.30 10.92 -2.10
C TYR A 25 12.36 12.11 -2.43
N PHE A 26 11.27 11.87 -3.14
CA PHE A 26 10.30 12.93 -3.46
C PHE A 26 9.52 13.43 -2.25
N MET A 27 9.27 12.57 -1.25
CA MET A 27 8.48 12.92 -0.08
C MET A 27 9.31 13.49 1.08
N GLN A 28 10.62 13.28 1.07
CA GLN A 28 11.52 13.78 2.13
C GLN A 28 11.39 15.30 2.40
N PRO A 29 11.27 16.20 1.41
CA PRO A 29 11.13 17.63 1.65
C PRO A 29 9.83 18.02 2.39
N HIS A 30 8.85 17.14 2.47
CA HIS A 30 7.55 17.38 3.08
C HIS A 30 7.48 16.92 4.55
N GLY A 31 8.60 16.46 5.13
CA GLY A 31 8.69 16.07 6.54
C GLY A 31 7.94 14.78 6.89
N LEU A 32 7.51 14.01 5.89
CA LEU A 32 6.85 12.72 6.09
C LEU A 32 7.83 11.57 5.89
N THR A 33 7.87 10.67 6.85
CA THR A 33 8.60 9.41 6.74
C THR A 33 7.88 8.46 5.78
N ARG A 34 8.62 7.48 5.22
CA ARG A 34 8.06 6.44 4.35
C ARG A 34 6.82 5.76 4.94
N ALA A 35 6.87 5.42 6.21
CA ALA A 35 5.76 4.76 6.86
C ALA A 35 4.53 5.69 7.00
N GLN A 36 4.73 6.97 7.27
CA GLN A 36 3.65 7.96 7.39
C GLN A 36 2.95 8.21 6.06
N TRP A 37 3.69 8.48 4.98
CA TRP A 37 3.03 8.69 3.70
C TRP A 37 2.36 7.41 3.15
N ARG A 38 2.83 6.19 3.52
CA ARG A 38 2.12 4.95 3.20
C ARG A 38 0.76 4.86 3.87
N VAL A 39 0.66 5.26 5.15
CA VAL A 39 -0.63 5.35 5.85
C VAL A 39 -1.55 6.36 5.16
N LEU A 40 -1.06 7.57 4.89
CA LEU A 40 -1.84 8.60 4.19
C LEU A 40 -2.28 8.14 2.79
N GLY A 41 -1.41 7.49 2.04
CA GLY A 41 -1.72 6.91 0.73
C GLY A 41 -2.81 5.85 0.79
N ALA A 42 -2.78 4.98 1.80
CA ALA A 42 -3.83 4.00 2.03
C ALA A 42 -5.19 4.67 2.30
N LEU A 43 -5.20 5.72 3.13
CA LEU A 43 -6.40 6.49 3.45
C LEU A 43 -6.88 7.35 2.28
N LEU A 44 -6.00 7.85 1.42
CA LEU A 44 -6.38 8.52 0.17
C LEU A 44 -7.12 7.59 -0.79
N SER A 45 -6.74 6.31 -0.82
CA SER A 45 -7.42 5.30 -1.64
C SER A 45 -8.76 4.86 -1.05
N LYS A 46 -8.85 4.70 0.28
CA LYS A 46 -10.08 4.37 1.01
C LYS A 46 -9.97 5.00 2.40
N ASP A 47 -10.85 5.94 2.71
CA ASP A 47 -10.90 6.61 4.01
C ASP A 47 -11.63 5.75 5.06
N GLY A 48 -11.45 6.07 6.33
CA GLY A 48 -12.15 5.38 7.42
C GLY A 48 -11.74 3.91 7.60
N LEU A 49 -10.50 3.58 7.32
CA LEU A 49 -9.96 2.23 7.56
C LEU A 49 -9.77 1.96 9.05
N SER A 50 -10.13 0.77 9.51
CA SER A 50 -9.74 0.27 10.82
C SER A 50 -8.22 0.07 10.91
N GLN A 51 -7.67 0.03 12.11
CA GLN A 51 -6.24 -0.24 12.28
C GLN A 51 -5.84 -1.61 11.72
N ARG A 52 -6.71 -2.62 11.79
CA ARG A 52 -6.48 -3.94 11.19
C ARG A 52 -6.39 -3.86 9.67
N GLU A 53 -7.37 -3.22 9.01
CA GLU A 53 -7.35 -3.02 7.56
C GLU A 53 -6.11 -2.25 7.10
N LEU A 54 -5.64 -1.27 7.90
CA LEU A 54 -4.40 -0.55 7.63
C LEU A 54 -3.16 -1.44 7.78
N CYS A 55 -3.09 -2.26 8.85
CA CYS A 55 -1.98 -3.23 9.02
C CYS A 55 -1.86 -4.15 7.81
N ASP A 56 -2.98 -4.74 7.39
CA ASP A 56 -3.03 -5.68 6.26
C ASP A 56 -2.62 -4.98 4.95
N ARG A 57 -3.09 -3.74 4.75
CA ARG A 57 -2.85 -3.00 3.50
C ARG A 57 -1.43 -2.48 3.34
N ILE A 58 -0.79 -2.07 4.43
CA ILE A 58 0.58 -1.54 4.40
C ILE A 58 1.62 -2.51 4.96
N GLU A 59 1.20 -3.74 5.30
CA GLU A 59 2.06 -4.85 5.73
C GLU A 59 2.98 -4.48 6.90
N ILE A 60 2.41 -3.93 7.97
CA ILE A 60 3.13 -3.62 9.21
C ILE A 60 2.39 -4.14 10.43
N GLY A 61 3.15 -4.39 11.51
CA GLY A 61 2.58 -4.85 12.78
C GLY A 61 1.74 -3.78 13.50
N ALA A 62 0.73 -4.22 14.25
CA ALA A 62 -0.22 -3.36 14.94
C ALA A 62 0.44 -2.34 15.89
N VAL A 63 1.47 -2.74 16.62
CA VAL A 63 2.22 -1.85 17.54
C VAL A 63 2.91 -0.72 16.76
N THR A 64 3.56 -1.05 15.66
CA THR A 64 4.23 -0.07 14.79
C THR A 64 3.21 0.88 14.17
N LEU A 65 2.07 0.35 13.69
CA LEU A 65 1.01 1.16 13.11
C LEU A 65 0.42 2.11 14.15
N SER A 66 0.14 1.65 15.38
CA SER A 66 -0.41 2.51 16.43
C SER A 66 0.47 3.72 16.67
N GLY A 67 1.79 3.52 16.83
CA GLY A 67 2.72 4.64 17.03
C GLY A 67 2.86 5.56 15.80
N LEU A 68 2.60 5.07 14.58
CA LEU A 68 2.55 5.91 13.38
C LEU A 68 1.28 6.78 13.37
N ILE A 69 0.13 6.18 13.68
CA ILE A 69 -1.15 6.90 13.76
C ILE A 69 -1.10 7.95 14.85
N ASP A 70 -0.54 7.63 16.04
CA ASP A 70 -0.38 8.61 17.13
C ASP A 70 0.39 9.86 16.68
N ARG A 71 1.47 9.67 15.94
CA ARG A 71 2.27 10.79 15.39
C ARG A 71 1.52 11.55 14.30
N LEU A 72 0.83 10.87 13.40
CA LEU A 72 0.02 11.50 12.35
C LEU A 72 -1.14 12.30 12.96
N GLU A 73 -1.77 11.79 14.01
CA GLU A 73 -2.85 12.44 14.75
C GLU A 73 -2.34 13.67 15.49
N ALA A 74 -1.18 13.55 16.20
CA ALA A 74 -0.52 14.67 16.87
C ALA A 74 -0.15 15.81 15.92
N HIS A 75 0.14 15.50 14.64
CA HIS A 75 0.40 16.50 13.62
C HIS A 75 -0.86 16.91 12.85
N GLY A 76 -2.04 16.42 13.22
CA GLY A 76 -3.31 16.77 12.62
C GLY A 76 -3.54 16.25 11.20
N TRP A 77 -2.82 15.21 10.78
CA TRP A 77 -3.02 14.56 9.47
C TRP A 77 -4.20 13.59 9.46
N VAL A 78 -4.43 12.92 10.58
CA VAL A 78 -5.51 11.94 10.74
C VAL A 78 -6.21 12.15 12.07
N GLU A 79 -7.38 11.55 12.20
CA GLU A 79 -8.11 11.46 13.47
C GLU A 79 -8.70 10.07 13.62
N ARG A 80 -8.86 9.61 14.87
CA ARG A 80 -9.55 8.38 15.19
C ARG A 80 -11.01 8.66 15.54
N ARG A 81 -11.90 7.89 14.95
CA ARG A 81 -13.33 7.90 15.27
C ARG A 81 -13.78 6.50 15.65
N GLU A 82 -14.81 6.41 16.50
CA GLU A 82 -15.46 5.13 16.78
C GLU A 82 -16.18 4.62 15.54
N ASP A 83 -16.13 3.30 15.34
CA ASP A 83 -16.95 2.65 14.34
C ASP A 83 -18.43 2.75 14.73
N LEU A 84 -19.30 2.93 13.75
CA LEU A 84 -20.74 3.10 14.00
C LEU A 84 -21.40 1.79 14.45
N ASP A 85 -20.87 0.65 14.00
CA ASP A 85 -21.46 -0.66 14.27
C ASP A 85 -20.80 -1.34 15.48
N ASP A 86 -19.49 -1.13 15.71
CA ASP A 86 -18.76 -1.67 16.87
C ASP A 86 -17.85 -0.60 17.49
N ARG A 87 -18.28 0.02 18.57
CA ARG A 87 -17.53 1.07 19.29
C ARG A 87 -16.16 0.63 19.81
N ARG A 88 -15.90 -0.68 19.90
CA ARG A 88 -14.59 -1.21 20.27
C ARG A 88 -13.57 -1.05 19.14
N VAL A 89 -14.03 -0.88 17.90
CA VAL A 89 -13.21 -0.65 16.73
C VAL A 89 -12.99 0.85 16.55
N LYS A 90 -11.71 1.25 16.39
CA LYS A 90 -11.36 2.62 16.03
C LYS A 90 -11.01 2.66 14.56
N ARG A 91 -11.64 3.57 13.82
CA ARG A 91 -11.34 3.87 12.42
C ARG A 91 -10.50 5.12 12.32
N VAL A 92 -9.59 5.13 11.36
CA VAL A 92 -8.68 6.23 11.09
C VAL A 92 -9.19 6.99 9.87
N TRP A 93 -9.41 8.27 10.03
CA TRP A 93 -9.94 9.18 9.02
C TRP A 93 -8.92 10.27 8.70
N ARG A 94 -8.91 10.70 7.45
CA ARG A 94 -8.14 11.87 7.04
C ARG A 94 -8.76 13.13 7.60
N THR A 95 -7.93 14.10 7.96
CA THR A 95 -8.39 15.48 8.20
C THR A 95 -8.33 16.29 6.91
N GLU A 96 -8.90 17.51 6.94
CA GLU A 96 -8.79 18.46 5.83
C GLU A 96 -7.33 18.81 5.49
N ARG A 97 -6.43 18.72 6.46
CA ARG A 97 -5.00 18.97 6.27
C ARG A 97 -4.35 18.09 5.21
N VAL A 98 -4.86 16.87 5.02
CA VAL A 98 -4.32 15.96 4.01
C VAL A 98 -4.45 16.54 2.59
N LYS A 99 -5.40 17.46 2.35
CA LYS A 99 -5.52 18.18 1.06
C LYS A 99 -4.24 18.96 0.72
N GLU A 100 -3.54 19.50 1.72
CA GLU A 100 -2.28 20.25 1.52
C GLU A 100 -1.19 19.41 0.84
N ILE A 101 -1.20 18.10 1.06
CA ILE A 101 -0.20 17.18 0.52
C ILE A 101 -0.73 16.24 -0.56
N GLN A 102 -2.04 16.12 -0.71
CA GLN A 102 -2.65 15.20 -1.67
C GLN A 102 -2.18 15.49 -3.10
N ASP A 103 -2.26 16.73 -3.55
CA ASP A 103 -1.84 17.13 -4.90
C ASP A 103 -0.34 16.85 -5.11
N ILE A 104 0.47 17.06 -4.07
CA ILE A 104 1.89 16.76 -4.10
C ILE A 104 2.11 15.25 -4.24
N MET A 105 1.42 14.43 -3.47
CA MET A 105 1.52 12.97 -3.54
C MET A 105 1.11 12.46 -4.93
N GLU A 106 0.02 12.97 -5.49
CA GLU A 106 -0.46 12.61 -6.83
C GLU A 106 0.54 13.04 -7.91
N CYS A 107 1.02 14.29 -7.86
CA CYS A 107 2.02 14.80 -8.79
C CYS A 107 3.31 13.96 -8.76
N ARG A 108 3.82 13.63 -7.57
CA ARG A 108 5.03 12.81 -7.40
C ARG A 108 4.82 11.38 -7.84
N SER A 109 3.65 10.78 -7.56
CA SER A 109 3.29 9.45 -8.04
C SER A 109 3.24 9.40 -9.57
N ASN A 110 2.61 10.39 -10.19
CA ASN A 110 2.55 10.51 -11.65
C ASN A 110 3.94 10.73 -12.27
N GLY A 111 4.78 11.56 -11.66
CA GLY A 111 6.18 11.76 -12.06
C GLY A 111 6.99 10.47 -11.99
N LEU A 112 6.84 9.71 -10.91
CA LEU A 112 7.47 8.41 -10.73
C LEU A 112 7.02 7.41 -11.81
N ASN A 113 5.72 7.35 -12.10
CA ASN A 113 5.20 6.47 -13.15
C ASN A 113 5.76 6.84 -14.53
N LYS A 114 5.86 8.14 -14.86
CA LYS A 114 6.49 8.60 -16.09
C LYS A 114 7.95 8.17 -16.20
N MET A 115 8.70 8.24 -15.09
CA MET A 115 10.10 7.79 -15.07
C MET A 115 10.22 6.27 -15.20
N ALA A 116 9.41 5.51 -14.46
CA ALA A 116 9.46 4.07 -14.46
C ALA A 116 9.04 3.45 -15.82
N LEU A 117 8.13 4.12 -16.52
CA LEU A 117 7.58 3.63 -17.79
C LEU A 117 8.24 4.30 -19.02
N LYS A 118 9.33 5.04 -18.82
CA LYS A 118 10.06 5.69 -19.90
C LYS A 118 10.53 4.66 -20.94
N GLY A 119 10.24 4.93 -22.20
CA GLY A 119 10.61 4.06 -23.33
C GLY A 119 9.50 3.08 -23.75
N LEU A 120 8.42 2.97 -22.97
CA LEU A 120 7.27 2.17 -23.36
C LEU A 120 6.23 3.02 -24.10
N SER A 121 5.68 2.48 -25.19
CA SER A 121 4.53 3.07 -25.89
C SER A 121 3.25 2.94 -25.05
N PRO A 122 2.20 3.75 -25.31
CA PRO A 122 0.92 3.62 -24.61
C PRO A 122 0.31 2.21 -24.69
N LYS A 123 0.46 1.53 -25.84
CA LYS A 123 -0.02 0.16 -26.03
C LYS A 123 0.74 -0.83 -25.13
N GLN A 124 2.06 -0.68 -25.01
CA GLN A 124 2.87 -1.53 -24.13
C GLN A 124 2.57 -1.27 -22.65
N ILE A 125 2.32 -0.02 -22.27
CA ILE A 125 1.89 0.32 -20.91
C ILE A 125 0.57 -0.36 -20.58
N GLN A 126 -0.42 -0.28 -21.47
CA GLN A 126 -1.72 -0.95 -21.26
C GLN A 126 -1.59 -2.47 -21.17
N GLN A 127 -0.74 -3.08 -22.01
CA GLN A 127 -0.46 -4.52 -21.95
C GLN A 127 0.20 -4.90 -20.62
N LEU A 128 1.17 -4.11 -20.14
CA LEU A 128 1.82 -4.33 -18.86
C LEU A 128 0.82 -4.26 -17.70
N VAL A 129 -0.05 -3.26 -17.68
CA VAL A 129 -1.11 -3.12 -16.67
C VAL A 129 -1.99 -4.37 -16.66
N ASN A 130 -2.52 -4.79 -17.81
CA ASN A 130 -3.40 -5.97 -17.91
C ASN A 130 -2.71 -7.25 -17.41
N MET A 131 -1.42 -7.45 -17.75
CA MET A 131 -0.65 -8.60 -17.30
C MET A 131 -0.42 -8.57 -15.79
N LEU A 132 -0.11 -7.39 -15.22
CA LEU A 132 0.09 -7.24 -13.78
C LEU A 132 -1.21 -7.42 -13.00
N GLU A 133 -2.34 -6.98 -13.52
CA GLU A 133 -3.65 -7.22 -12.92
C GLU A 133 -4.00 -8.71 -12.89
N LEU A 134 -3.73 -9.44 -13.95
CA LEU A 134 -3.92 -10.90 -13.99
C LEU A 134 -3.03 -11.61 -12.97
N VAL A 135 -1.74 -11.26 -12.93
CA VAL A 135 -0.80 -11.84 -11.94
C VAL A 135 -1.26 -11.55 -10.51
N LYS A 136 -1.70 -10.31 -10.24
CA LYS A 136 -2.25 -9.92 -8.94
C LYS A 136 -3.49 -10.75 -8.58
N SER A 137 -4.44 -10.90 -9.52
CA SER A 137 -5.65 -11.70 -9.29
C SER A 137 -5.32 -13.15 -8.94
N ASN A 138 -4.39 -13.77 -9.67
CA ASN A 138 -3.96 -15.14 -9.38
C ASN A 138 -3.33 -15.28 -7.98
N LEU A 139 -2.53 -14.29 -7.57
CA LEU A 139 -1.91 -14.29 -6.25
C LEU A 139 -2.93 -14.06 -5.13
N VAL A 140 -3.94 -13.22 -5.34
CA VAL A 140 -5.04 -13.01 -4.39
C VAL A 140 -5.79 -14.32 -4.17
N SER A 141 -6.19 -15.02 -5.23
CA SER A 141 -6.87 -16.32 -5.13
C SER A 141 -6.02 -17.36 -4.41
N ALA A 142 -4.72 -17.41 -4.69
CA ALA A 142 -3.82 -18.33 -3.99
C ALA A 142 -3.70 -18.03 -2.48
N VAL A 143 -3.72 -16.75 -2.10
CA VAL A 143 -3.72 -16.34 -0.68
C VAL A 143 -5.01 -16.76 0.00
N GLU A 144 -6.17 -16.59 -0.66
CA GLU A 144 -7.47 -17.01 -0.14
C GLU A 144 -7.51 -18.53 0.09
N GLU A 145 -7.08 -19.32 -0.87
CA GLU A 145 -6.97 -20.79 -0.74
C GLU A 145 -6.06 -21.22 0.43
N ILE A 146 -4.91 -20.55 0.59
CA ILE A 146 -3.98 -20.82 1.72
C ILE A 146 -4.65 -20.49 3.06
N GLN A 147 -5.42 -19.42 3.15
CA GLN A 147 -6.13 -19.02 4.37
C GLN A 147 -7.26 -19.99 4.71
N GLU A 148 -8.02 -20.43 3.73
CA GLU A 148 -9.07 -21.44 3.89
C GLU A 148 -8.49 -22.75 4.39
N ASN A 149 -7.38 -23.21 3.79
CA ASN A 149 -6.70 -24.44 4.20
C ASN A 149 -6.11 -24.37 5.63
N LYS A 150 -5.71 -23.18 6.11
CA LYS A 150 -5.24 -22.99 7.49
C LYS A 150 -6.36 -22.98 8.52
N ASN A 151 -7.57 -22.59 8.11
CA ASN A 151 -8.75 -22.50 8.98
C ASN A 151 -9.64 -23.76 8.89
N GLY A 152 -9.33 -24.70 8.00
CA GLY A 152 -10.02 -25.99 7.89
C GLY A 152 -9.74 -26.92 9.07
N PRO A 153 -10.61 -27.90 9.34
CA PRO A 153 -10.40 -28.85 10.43
C PRO A 153 -9.08 -29.61 10.24
N PRO A 154 -8.35 -29.92 11.34
CA PRO A 154 -7.09 -30.62 11.25
C PRO A 154 -7.28 -31.96 10.53
N GLN A 155 -6.52 -32.18 9.45
CA GLN A 155 -6.50 -33.45 8.77
C GLN A 155 -6.04 -34.49 9.80
N ARG A 156 -6.93 -35.39 10.19
CA ARG A 156 -6.60 -36.53 11.06
C ARG A 156 -5.68 -37.48 10.28
N SER A 157 -4.44 -37.54 10.70
CA SER A 157 -3.48 -38.57 10.29
C SER A 157 -3.90 -39.92 10.86
#